data_57163f85daa0fda4f89272e389573958
#
_entry.id   57163f85daa0fda4f89272e389573958
#
_cell.length_a   1.000
_cell.length_b   1.000
_cell.length_c   1.000
_cell.angle_alpha   90.00
_cell.angle_beta   90.00
_cell.angle_gamma   90.00
#
_symmetry.space_group_name_H-M   'P 1'
#
loop_
_entity.id
_entity.type
_entity.pdbx_description
1 polymer ?
#
loop_
_entity_poly.entity_id
_entity_poly.type
_entity_poly.pdbx_seq_one_letter_code
_entity_poly.pdbx_strand_id
1 'polypeptide(L)'
;MNNLSEAYWMPFTARNGFRKEPRVIVGAEGCHYTSEDGRKVFDSLSGLWCCGFGHNRIEIAEAVKAQLTSLDYSPAFQYGHPKVFELADRLVEIAPKGLAHAFFTDSGSESADTSLKIARAYWLSLIHI
;
A
#
# COMPACT_ATOMS: atom_id res chain seq x y z
N MET A 1 0.22 32.98 -4.76
CA MET A 1 -0.04 32.13 -5.96
C MET A 1 0.79 30.89 -5.79
N ASN A 2 0.15 29.77 -5.51
CA ASN A 2 0.88 28.51 -5.34
C ASN A 2 1.49 28.12 -6.67
N ASN A 3 2.82 28.10 -6.73
CA ASN A 3 3.56 27.72 -7.91
C ASN A 3 3.52 26.19 -8.06
N LEU A 4 2.34 25.64 -8.40
CA LEU A 4 2.16 24.22 -8.61
C LEU A 4 2.98 23.79 -9.81
N SER A 5 3.86 22.82 -9.62
CA SER A 5 4.69 22.28 -10.69
C SER A 5 3.85 21.81 -11.87
N GLU A 6 4.28 22.13 -13.07
CA GLU A 6 3.68 21.64 -14.31
C GLU A 6 4.13 20.22 -14.66
N ALA A 7 5.24 19.78 -14.09
CA ALA A 7 5.84 18.49 -14.40
C ALA A 7 5.03 17.31 -13.82
N TYR A 8 4.23 17.56 -12.76
CA TYR A 8 3.45 16.48 -12.14
C TYR A 8 2.13 16.25 -12.89
N TRP A 9 2.02 15.06 -13.50
CA TRP A 9 0.79 14.60 -14.12
C TRP A 9 -0.04 13.85 -13.08
N MET A 10 -1.04 14.52 -12.53
CA MET A 10 -1.93 13.94 -11.52
C MET A 10 -2.86 12.89 -12.15
N PRO A 11 -2.91 11.66 -11.62
CA PRO A 11 -3.82 10.63 -12.10
C PRO A 11 -5.28 11.01 -11.76
N PHE A 12 -6.22 10.61 -12.63
CA PHE A 12 -7.67 10.80 -12.44
C PHE A 12 -8.09 12.24 -12.08
N THR A 13 -7.32 13.24 -12.48
CA THR A 13 -7.52 14.64 -12.07
C THR A 13 -7.54 15.55 -13.28
N ALA A 14 -8.62 16.32 -13.43
CA ALA A 14 -8.72 17.36 -14.45
C ALA A 14 -7.78 18.52 -14.09
N ARG A 15 -6.64 18.62 -14.78
CA ARG A 15 -5.56 19.58 -14.46
C ARG A 15 -6.05 21.03 -14.35
N ASN A 16 -6.85 21.48 -15.33
CA ASN A 16 -7.35 22.87 -15.33
C ASN A 16 -8.31 23.15 -14.20
N GLY A 17 -9.12 22.17 -13.80
CA GLY A 17 -10.01 22.27 -12.64
C GLY A 17 -9.23 22.34 -11.33
N PHE A 18 -8.25 21.44 -11.17
CA PHE A 18 -7.40 21.43 -9.98
C PHE A 18 -6.60 22.73 -9.81
N ARG A 19 -6.10 23.32 -10.88
CA ARG A 19 -5.35 24.58 -10.82
C ARG A 19 -6.20 25.79 -10.42
N LYS A 20 -7.49 25.78 -10.74
CA LYS A 20 -8.41 26.86 -10.33
C LYS A 20 -8.71 26.79 -8.85
N GLU A 21 -8.81 25.57 -8.32
CA GLU A 21 -9.13 25.33 -6.92
C GLU A 21 -8.24 24.18 -6.40
N PRO A 22 -6.96 24.44 -6.11
CA PRO A 22 -6.03 23.41 -5.68
C PRO A 22 -6.35 22.92 -4.27
N ARG A 23 -6.36 21.58 -4.13
CA ARG A 23 -6.53 20.92 -2.84
C ARG A 23 -5.20 20.28 -2.44
N VAL A 24 -4.33 21.08 -1.84
CA VAL A 24 -3.00 20.65 -1.43
C VAL A 24 -3.03 20.24 0.03
N ILE A 25 -2.67 19.01 0.31
CA ILE A 25 -2.56 18.44 1.65
C ILE A 25 -1.11 18.56 2.10
N VAL A 26 -0.92 19.13 3.29
CA VAL A 26 0.41 19.40 3.88
C VAL A 26 0.65 18.64 5.18
N GLY A 27 -0.37 17.96 5.71
CA GLY A 27 -0.25 17.16 6.92
C GLY A 27 -1.47 16.25 7.12
N ALA A 28 -1.33 15.29 8.02
CA ALA A 28 -2.42 14.41 8.41
C ALA A 28 -2.22 13.93 9.85
N GLU A 29 -3.32 13.70 10.58
CA GLU A 29 -3.31 13.16 11.93
C GLU A 29 -4.63 12.45 12.23
N GLY A 30 -4.59 11.26 12.77
CA GLY A 30 -5.77 10.45 13.05
C GLY A 30 -6.61 10.27 11.79
N CYS A 31 -7.84 10.78 11.78
CA CYS A 31 -8.75 10.69 10.63
C CYS A 31 -8.87 12.02 9.84
N HIS A 32 -7.89 12.92 9.96
CA HIS A 32 -7.97 14.22 9.29
C HIS A 32 -6.71 14.56 8.54
N TYR A 33 -6.89 15.13 7.34
CA TYR A 33 -5.86 15.86 6.62
C TYR A 33 -5.84 17.33 7.07
N THR A 34 -4.69 17.96 6.90
CA THR A 34 -4.53 19.41 6.99
C THR A 34 -4.19 19.93 5.60
N SER A 35 -5.03 20.81 5.05
CA SER A 35 -4.77 21.48 3.78
C SER A 35 -3.80 22.67 3.95
N GLU A 36 -3.21 23.13 2.85
CA GLU A 36 -2.25 24.25 2.84
C GLU A 36 -2.81 25.54 3.43
N ASP A 37 -4.12 25.76 3.30
CA ASP A 37 -4.85 26.89 3.91
C ASP A 37 -5.25 26.67 5.39
N GLY A 38 -4.78 25.57 5.99
CA GLY A 38 -4.99 25.25 7.40
C GLY A 38 -6.31 24.56 7.73
N ARG A 39 -7.18 24.28 6.77
CA ARG A 39 -8.44 23.55 7.02
C ARG A 39 -8.18 22.10 7.40
N LYS A 40 -8.97 21.59 8.34
CA LYS A 40 -9.04 20.15 8.65
C LYS A 40 -10.09 19.51 7.75
N VAL A 41 -9.68 18.49 7.02
CA VAL A 41 -10.53 17.72 6.09
C VAL A 41 -10.62 16.30 6.61
N PHE A 42 -11.82 15.82 6.89
CA PHE A 42 -12.04 14.46 7.34
C PHE A 42 -11.74 13.46 6.20
N ASP A 43 -10.90 12.48 6.49
CA ASP A 43 -10.55 11.41 5.57
C ASP A 43 -11.50 10.22 5.76
N SER A 44 -12.60 10.21 5.02
CA SER A 44 -13.59 9.14 5.06
C SER A 44 -13.19 7.88 4.27
N LEU A 45 -12.08 7.93 3.54
CA LEU A 45 -11.59 6.83 2.70
C LEU A 45 -10.30 6.18 3.21
N SER A 46 -9.83 6.59 4.40
CA SER A 46 -8.58 6.07 5.00
C SER A 46 -7.40 6.12 4.03
N GLY A 47 -7.17 7.29 3.41
CA GLY A 47 -6.11 7.46 2.42
C GLY A 47 -6.25 6.56 1.19
N LEU A 48 -7.46 6.35 0.72
CA LEU A 48 -7.81 5.36 -0.32
C LEU A 48 -7.36 3.94 0.09
N TRP A 49 -7.77 3.53 1.31
CA TRP A 49 -7.54 2.22 1.95
C TRP A 49 -6.10 1.96 2.43
N CYS A 50 -5.23 2.95 2.35
CA CYS A 50 -3.83 2.80 2.75
C CYS A 50 -3.57 3.11 4.23
N CYS A 51 -4.45 3.85 4.91
CA CYS A 51 -4.28 4.34 6.28
C CYS A 51 -5.43 3.89 7.20
N GLY A 52 -5.79 2.62 7.16
CA GLY A 52 -6.92 2.07 7.94
C GLY A 52 -6.82 2.22 9.46
N PHE A 53 -5.60 2.40 9.99
CA PHE A 53 -5.36 2.67 11.41
C PHE A 53 -5.29 4.17 11.75
N GLY A 54 -5.54 5.05 10.78
CA GLY A 54 -5.37 6.50 10.89
C GLY A 54 -3.97 6.96 10.50
N HIS A 55 -3.88 8.27 10.27
CA HIS A 55 -2.64 8.93 9.87
C HIS A 55 -1.70 9.18 11.06
N ASN A 56 -0.42 9.29 10.77
CA ASN A 56 0.63 9.68 11.72
C ASN A 56 0.69 8.79 12.97
N ARG A 57 0.56 7.48 12.77
CA ARG A 57 0.70 6.48 13.85
C ARG A 57 2.17 6.31 14.17
N ILE A 58 2.56 6.85 15.35
CA ILE A 58 3.96 6.88 15.76
C ILE A 58 4.53 5.47 15.96
N GLU A 59 3.73 4.54 16.43
CA GLU A 59 4.15 3.16 16.66
C GLU A 59 4.52 2.45 15.35
N ILE A 60 3.79 2.75 14.26
CA ILE A 60 4.10 2.23 12.93
C ILE A 60 5.35 2.90 12.38
N ALA A 61 5.45 4.23 12.51
CA ALA A 61 6.59 5.00 12.02
C ALA A 61 7.91 4.55 12.66
N GLU A 62 7.93 4.34 13.96
CA GLU A 62 9.12 3.86 14.69
C GLU A 62 9.47 2.41 14.33
N ALA A 63 8.49 1.53 14.14
CA ALA A 63 8.74 0.17 13.69
C ALA A 63 9.34 0.12 12.27
N VAL A 64 8.80 0.94 11.35
CA VAL A 64 9.33 1.07 9.98
C VAL A 64 10.76 1.62 10.00
N LYS A 65 11.00 2.69 10.78
CA LYS A 65 12.34 3.27 10.92
C LYS A 65 13.34 2.26 11.47
N ALA A 66 12.98 1.52 12.51
CA ALA A 66 13.86 0.49 13.10
C ALA A 66 14.20 -0.60 12.05
N GLN A 67 13.23 -1.03 11.26
CA GLN A 67 13.45 -2.03 10.22
C GLN A 67 14.35 -1.48 9.09
N LEU A 68 14.09 -0.27 8.60
CA LEU A 68 14.89 0.37 7.54
C LEU A 68 16.35 0.57 7.94
N THR A 69 16.61 0.83 9.23
CA THR A 69 18.01 1.00 9.72
C THR A 69 18.72 -0.33 9.97
N SER A 70 18.02 -1.44 10.10
CA SER A 70 18.63 -2.76 10.30
C SER A 70 18.73 -3.55 8.99
N LEU A 71 17.69 -3.55 8.20
CA LEU A 71 17.64 -4.17 6.87
C LEU A 71 16.55 -3.48 6.05
N ASP A 72 16.93 -2.63 5.14
CA ASP A 72 16.06 -1.84 4.27
C ASP A 72 15.48 -2.68 3.12
N TYR A 73 16.29 -3.56 2.53
CA TYR A 73 15.91 -4.40 1.40
C TYR A 73 16.63 -5.74 1.39
N SER A 74 15.92 -6.76 0.97
CA SER A 74 16.48 -8.07 0.63
C SER A 74 15.73 -8.61 -0.59
N PRO A 75 16.42 -9.03 -1.66
CA PRO A 75 15.73 -9.59 -2.83
C PRO A 75 15.03 -10.91 -2.48
N ALA A 76 13.81 -11.08 -2.98
CA ALA A 76 13.02 -12.30 -2.76
C ALA A 76 13.46 -13.50 -3.65
N PHE A 77 14.60 -13.41 -4.32
CA PHE A 77 15.17 -14.48 -5.14
C PHE A 77 16.18 -15.29 -4.33
N GLN A 78 15.75 -16.41 -3.78
CA GLN A 78 16.56 -17.34 -2.97
C GLN A 78 17.03 -16.77 -1.60
N TYR A 79 16.63 -15.56 -1.25
CA TYR A 79 16.87 -14.97 0.06
C TYR A 79 15.59 -14.84 0.85
N GLY A 80 15.68 -15.01 2.16
CA GLY A 80 14.57 -14.84 3.10
C GLY A 80 14.78 -13.63 3.98
N HIS A 81 13.67 -13.18 4.60
CA HIS A 81 13.63 -12.05 5.51
C HIS A 81 12.75 -12.43 6.73
N PRO A 82 13.25 -12.31 7.97
CA PRO A 82 12.49 -12.76 9.14
C PRO A 82 11.07 -12.17 9.21
N LYS A 83 10.91 -10.89 8.89
CA LYS A 83 9.61 -10.22 8.96
C LYS A 83 8.60 -10.72 7.93
N VAL A 84 9.04 -11.15 6.75
CA VAL A 84 8.10 -11.71 5.77
C VAL A 84 7.59 -13.07 6.18
N PHE A 85 8.41 -13.90 6.82
CA PHE A 85 7.98 -15.18 7.37
C PHE A 85 6.99 -14.97 8.51
N GLU A 86 7.30 -14.10 9.48
CA GLU A 86 6.40 -13.74 10.56
C GLU A 86 5.04 -13.23 10.05
N LEU A 87 5.05 -12.37 9.05
CA LEU A 87 3.81 -11.85 8.45
C LEU A 87 3.02 -12.96 7.75
N ALA A 88 3.69 -13.85 7.01
CA ALA A 88 3.05 -14.96 6.32
C ALA A 88 2.36 -15.90 7.32
N ASP A 89 3.03 -16.27 8.41
CA ASP A 89 2.49 -17.12 9.46
C ASP A 89 1.23 -16.50 10.10
N ARG A 90 1.29 -15.21 10.47
CA ARG A 90 0.14 -14.49 11.04
C ARG A 90 -1.03 -14.38 10.06
N LEU A 91 -0.77 -14.22 8.78
CA LEU A 91 -1.83 -14.19 7.76
C LEU A 91 -2.51 -15.55 7.63
N VAL A 92 -1.74 -16.64 7.65
CA VAL A 92 -2.28 -17.99 7.59
C VAL A 92 -3.13 -18.32 8.82
N GLU A 93 -2.75 -17.85 10.01
CA GLU A 93 -3.53 -18.04 11.25
C GLU A 93 -4.95 -17.45 11.16
N ILE A 94 -5.13 -16.33 10.50
CA ILE A 94 -6.43 -15.65 10.36
C ILE A 94 -7.16 -16.00 9.04
N ALA A 95 -6.49 -16.69 8.12
CA ALA A 95 -7.07 -17.08 6.85
C ALA A 95 -8.10 -18.21 6.98
N PRO A 96 -9.04 -18.35 6.04
CA PRO A 96 -9.92 -19.52 5.99
C PRO A 96 -9.13 -20.83 5.89
N LYS A 97 -9.68 -21.90 6.50
CA LYS A 97 -9.05 -23.23 6.45
C LYS A 97 -8.76 -23.66 5.01
N GLY A 98 -7.54 -24.16 4.78
CA GLY A 98 -7.06 -24.60 3.48
C GLY A 98 -6.19 -23.58 2.75
N LEU A 99 -6.15 -22.32 3.19
CA LEU A 99 -5.21 -21.31 2.70
C LEU A 99 -3.96 -21.34 3.60
N ALA A 100 -2.93 -22.04 3.16
CA ALA A 100 -1.73 -22.32 3.95
C ALA A 100 -0.48 -21.56 3.49
N HIS A 101 -0.60 -20.71 2.46
CA HIS A 101 0.52 -19.98 1.89
C HIS A 101 0.12 -18.54 1.56
N ALA A 102 1.03 -17.59 1.75
CA ALA A 102 0.87 -16.19 1.37
C ALA A 102 1.89 -15.84 0.28
N PHE A 103 1.42 -15.16 -0.76
CA PHE A 103 2.25 -14.56 -1.80
C PHE A 103 2.05 -13.05 -1.79
N PHE A 104 3.13 -12.29 -1.64
CA PHE A 104 3.07 -10.84 -1.51
C PHE A 104 3.28 -10.15 -2.85
N THR A 105 2.52 -9.09 -3.08
CA THR A 105 2.60 -8.21 -4.27
C THR A 105 2.49 -6.75 -3.83
N ASP A 106 2.86 -5.82 -4.70
CA ASP A 106 2.85 -4.40 -4.39
C ASP A 106 1.48 -3.72 -4.63
N SER A 107 0.56 -4.39 -5.31
CA SER A 107 -0.77 -3.85 -5.59
C SER A 107 -1.86 -4.92 -5.74
N GLY A 108 -3.12 -4.52 -5.60
CA GLY A 108 -4.26 -5.39 -5.85
C GLY A 108 -4.33 -5.88 -7.31
N SER A 109 -3.94 -5.05 -8.27
CA SER A 109 -3.88 -5.44 -9.69
C SER A 109 -2.85 -6.54 -9.94
N GLU A 110 -1.68 -6.43 -9.34
CA GLU A 110 -0.65 -7.48 -9.39
C GLU A 110 -1.10 -8.76 -8.68
N SER A 111 -1.80 -8.64 -7.56
CA SER A 111 -2.40 -9.79 -6.87
C SER A 111 -3.40 -10.53 -7.76
N ALA A 112 -4.29 -9.80 -8.43
CA ALA A 112 -5.26 -10.38 -9.36
C ALA A 112 -4.57 -11.07 -10.54
N ASP A 113 -3.63 -10.41 -11.20
CA ASP A 113 -2.88 -10.96 -12.32
C ASP A 113 -2.07 -12.21 -11.91
N THR A 114 -1.39 -12.15 -10.77
CA THR A 114 -0.62 -13.27 -10.23
C THR A 114 -1.50 -14.45 -9.85
N SER A 115 -2.67 -14.22 -9.23
CA SER A 115 -3.61 -15.28 -8.88
C SER A 115 -4.12 -16.03 -10.11
N LEU A 116 -4.42 -15.31 -11.19
CA LEU A 116 -4.81 -15.91 -12.47
C LEU A 116 -3.68 -16.74 -13.09
N LYS A 117 -2.45 -16.26 -13.03
CA LYS A 117 -1.27 -16.99 -13.49
C LYS A 117 -1.05 -18.28 -12.69
N ILE A 118 -1.17 -18.22 -11.37
CA ILE A 118 -1.04 -19.39 -10.48
C ILE A 118 -2.14 -20.41 -10.78
N ALA A 119 -3.40 -19.96 -10.86
CA ALA A 119 -4.53 -20.86 -11.20
C ALA A 119 -4.34 -21.52 -12.56
N ARG A 120 -3.93 -20.77 -13.57
CA ARG A 120 -3.64 -21.31 -14.89
C ARG A 120 -2.50 -22.34 -14.86
N ALA A 121 -1.40 -22.04 -14.18
CA ALA A 121 -0.27 -22.96 -14.06
C ALA A 121 -0.67 -24.27 -13.35
N TYR A 122 -1.45 -24.16 -12.28
CA TYR A 122 -1.97 -25.31 -11.55
C TYR A 122 -2.82 -26.21 -12.45
N TRP A 123 -3.81 -25.68 -13.14
CA TRP A 123 -4.69 -26.46 -14.01
C TRP A 123 -3.99 -27.03 -15.23
N LEU A 124 -3.06 -26.29 -15.85
CA LEU A 124 -2.25 -26.81 -16.95
C LEU A 124 -1.34 -27.96 -16.50
N SER A 125 -0.78 -27.88 -15.30
CA SER A 125 0.01 -28.94 -14.71
C SER A 125 -0.80 -30.24 -14.48
N LEU A 126 -2.07 -30.10 -14.08
CA LEU A 126 -2.96 -31.27 -13.87
C LEU A 126 -3.44 -31.91 -15.18
N ILE A 127 -3.52 -31.16 -16.28
CA ILE A 127 -3.92 -31.70 -17.59
C ILE A 127 -2.84 -32.59 -18.19
N HIS A 128 -1.59 -32.40 -17.83
CA HIS A 128 -0.45 -33.16 -18.33
C HIS A 128 -0.04 -34.37 -17.45
N ILE A 129 -0.75 -34.60 -16.37
CA ILE A 129 -0.61 -35.81 -15.54
C ILE A 129 -1.72 -36.78 -15.91
#